data_167a86c1bbdabd26874abf90bd18a504
#
_entry.id   167a86c1bbdabd26874abf90bd18a504
#
_cell.length_a   1.000
_cell.length_b   1.000
_cell.length_c   1.000
_cell.angle_alpha   90.00
_cell.angle_beta   90.00
_cell.angle_gamma   90.00
#
_symmetry.space_group_name_H-M   'P 1'
#
loop_
_entity.id
_entity.type
_entity.pdbx_description
1 polymer ?
#
loop_
_entity_poly.entity_id
_entity_poly.type
_entity_poly.pdbx_seq_one_letter_code
_entity_poly.pdbx_strand_id
1 'polypeptide(L)'
;MSRAGDSSPEGGADESASEAAQRGPSGRVRHDEKITVYVSTDELLDLEGTRLALRREHGLAVDRGRLVREAIHLALEDAAVNGAESALVRRLNAS
;
A
#
# COMPACT_ATOMS: atom_id res chain seq x y z
N MET A 1 6.57 0.41 -24.31
CA MET A 1 7.18 0.80 -24.43
C MET A 1 7.66 1.18 -24.28
N SER A 2 7.21 0.99 -23.96
CA SER A 2 7.82 1.35 -24.01
C SER A 2 8.09 1.75 -23.63
N ARG A 3 7.61 1.72 -23.50
CA ARG A 3 8.09 2.16 -23.31
C ARG A 3 8.72 2.21 -22.77
N ALA A 4 8.40 2.18 -22.65
CA ALA A 4 9.12 2.26 -22.38
C ALA A 4 9.56 2.40 -21.92
N GLY A 5 9.25 2.54 -21.63
CA GLY A 5 9.74 2.71 -21.61
C GLY A 5 9.92 2.89 -21.07
N ASP A 6 9.52 2.84 -21.04
CA ASP A 6 9.86 3.15 -20.87
C ASP A 6 9.84 3.65 -20.42
N SER A 7 9.33 3.82 -20.22
CA SER A 7 9.42 4.31 -20.10
C SER A 7 9.23 4.72 -19.65
N SER A 8 8.66 4.76 -19.52
CA SER A 8 8.59 5.14 -19.43
C SER A 8 8.29 5.37 -19.06
N PRO A 9 7.88 5.54 -19.13
CA PRO A 9 7.60 5.70 -19.05
C PRO A 9 7.29 5.59 -18.69
N GLU A 10 6.43 5.35 -18.61
CA GLU A 10 6.27 5.16 -18.69
C GLU A 10 5.65 5.28 -18.23
N GLY A 11 5.04 5.28 -18.01
CA GLY A 11 4.45 5.30 -18.01
C GLY A 11 3.70 5.09 -17.45
N GLY A 12 3.07 5.05 -17.34
CA GLY A 12 2.40 4.87 -17.24
C GLY A 12 1.77 4.41 -16.66
N ALA A 13 1.23 4.15 -16.67
CA ALA A 13 0.88 3.66 -16.53
C ALA A 13 0.56 3.13 -15.91
N ASP A 14 0.07 2.77 -15.77
CA ASP A 14 0.14 2.29 -15.68
C ASP A 14 -0.28 1.98 -14.95
N GLU A 15 -0.91 1.75 -14.94
CA GLU A 15 -0.98 1.48 -14.76
C GLU A 15 -1.42 1.37 -14.18
N SER A 16 -2.14 1.32 -14.07
CA SER A 16 -2.24 1.25 -13.94
C SER A 16 -2.40 0.73 -13.52
N ALA A 17 -2.92 0.50 -13.48
CA ALA A 17 -2.79 0.11 -13.55
C ALA A 17 -2.81 -0.41 -13.25
N SER A 18 -3.28 -0.72 -13.19
CA SER A 18 -2.92 -1.03 -13.40
C SER A 18 -2.82 -1.53 -13.36
N GLU A 19 -3.29 -1.94 -13.47
CA GLU A 19 -2.83 -2.30 -13.96
C GLU A 19 -2.45 -2.85 -14.08
N ALA A 20 -3.04 -3.20 -14.00
CA ALA A 20 -2.46 -3.70 -14.47
C ALA A 20 -1.95 -4.24 -14.43
N ALA A 21 -2.30 -4.66 -14.30
CA ALA A 21 -1.57 -5.05 -14.62
C ALA A 21 -1.17 -5.40 -14.75
N GLN A 22 -1.40 -5.78 -14.83
CA GLN A 22 -0.75 -5.99 -15.25
C GLN A 22 -0.14 -6.23 -15.56
N ARG A 23 -0.24 -6.58 -15.76
CA ARG A 23 0.54 -6.88 -16.11
C ARG A 23 1.55 -7.32 -16.24
N GLY A 24 1.44 -6.91 -16.16
CA GLY A 24 2.76 -7.12 -16.65
C GLY A 24 3.46 -8.17 -15.89
N PRO A 25 4.02 -9.02 -16.55
CA PRO A 25 4.58 -10.19 -15.90
C PRO A 25 5.84 -9.90 -15.10
N SER A 26 6.38 -8.75 -15.21
CA SER A 26 7.62 -8.45 -14.52
C SER A 26 7.51 -8.52 -13.00
N GLY A 27 6.28 -8.47 -12.50
CA GLY A 27 6.07 -8.43 -11.08
C GLY A 27 6.39 -7.10 -10.44
N ARG A 28 6.81 -6.15 -11.23
CA ARG A 28 7.08 -4.82 -10.73
C ARG A 28 5.83 -3.98 -10.71
N VAL A 29 5.62 -3.31 -9.60
CA VAL A 29 4.52 -2.38 -9.47
C VAL A 29 5.12 -0.99 -9.29
N ARG A 30 4.68 -0.07 -10.12
CA ARG A 30 5.16 1.30 -10.05
C ARG A 30 4.39 2.05 -8.97
N HIS A 31 5.12 2.77 -8.14
CA HIS A 31 4.53 3.55 -7.06
C HIS A 31 4.72 5.02 -7.38
N ASP A 32 4.05 5.48 -8.43
CA ASP A 32 4.20 6.84 -8.92
C ASP A 32 2.98 7.72 -8.65
N GLU A 33 2.00 7.21 -7.92
CA GLU A 33 0.90 8.03 -7.41
C GLU A 33 1.16 8.35 -5.95
N LYS A 34 0.67 9.49 -5.52
CA LYS A 34 0.95 9.95 -4.17
C LYS A 34 -0.32 10.46 -3.50
N ILE A 35 -0.53 10.06 -2.25
CA ILE A 35 -1.56 10.66 -1.41
C ILE A 35 -0.89 11.22 -0.17
N THR A 36 -1.53 12.21 0.44
CA THR A 36 -1.03 12.80 1.68
C THR A 36 -2.07 12.61 2.75
N VAL A 37 -1.65 12.06 3.88
CA VAL A 37 -2.52 11.83 5.02
C VAL A 37 -1.83 12.38 6.26
N TYR A 38 -2.54 13.20 7.01
CA TYR A 38 -2.03 13.70 8.29
C TYR A 38 -2.38 12.70 9.38
N VAL A 39 -1.43 12.42 10.24
CA VAL A 39 -1.63 11.51 11.36
C VAL A 39 -1.25 12.23 12.66
N SER A 40 -1.74 11.71 13.78
CA SER A 40 -1.36 12.25 15.07
C SER A 40 0.06 11.82 15.44
N THR A 41 0.63 12.46 16.44
CA THR A 41 1.93 12.06 16.95
C THR A 41 1.90 10.62 17.44
N ASP A 42 0.84 10.26 18.14
CA ASP A 42 0.72 8.89 18.66
C ASP A 42 0.64 7.87 17.54
N GLU A 43 -0.11 8.19 16.48
CA GLU A 43 -0.22 7.29 15.32
C GLU A 43 1.13 7.12 14.64
N LEU A 44 1.90 8.19 14.52
CA LEU A 44 3.21 8.09 13.91
C LEU A 44 4.15 7.24 14.78
N LEU A 45 4.11 7.43 16.10
CA LEU A 45 4.94 6.64 17.00
C LEU A 45 4.56 5.17 16.96
N ASP A 46 3.27 4.87 16.87
CA ASP A 46 2.80 3.49 16.74
C ASP A 46 3.30 2.85 15.45
N LEU A 47 3.25 3.62 14.37
CA LEU A 47 3.74 3.13 13.08
C LEU A 47 5.22 2.80 13.14
N GLU A 48 6.03 3.71 13.70
CA GLU A 48 7.45 3.47 13.81
C GLU A 48 7.78 2.35 14.78
N GLY A 49 7.02 2.26 15.87
CA GLY A 49 7.19 1.16 16.81
C GLY A 49 6.89 -0.19 16.18
N THR A 50 5.85 -0.25 15.37
CA THR A 50 5.50 -1.48 14.64
C THR A 50 6.61 -1.85 13.67
N ARG A 51 7.14 -0.86 12.95
CA ARG A 51 8.22 -1.11 12.00
C ARG A 51 9.43 -1.72 12.71
N LEU A 52 9.79 -1.16 13.85
CA LEU A 52 10.92 -1.67 14.62
C LEU A 52 10.64 -3.06 15.21
N ALA A 53 9.42 -3.30 15.67
CA ALA A 53 9.03 -4.60 16.20
C ALA A 53 9.09 -5.69 15.12
N LEU A 54 8.67 -5.36 13.90
CA LEU A 54 8.76 -6.32 12.79
C LEU A 54 10.19 -6.74 12.55
N ARG A 55 11.11 -5.79 12.62
CA ARG A 55 12.51 -6.11 12.44
C ARG A 55 13.05 -6.95 13.60
N ARG A 56 12.73 -6.54 14.82
CA ARG A 56 13.27 -7.21 16.02
C ARG A 56 12.70 -8.60 16.21
N GLU A 57 11.40 -8.76 15.98
CA GLU A 57 10.71 -10.00 16.31
C GLU A 57 10.61 -10.96 15.15
N HIS A 58 10.61 -10.44 13.93
CA HIS A 58 10.38 -11.27 12.74
C HIS A 58 11.48 -11.16 11.70
N GLY A 59 12.51 -10.34 11.97
CA GLY A 59 13.59 -10.16 11.02
C GLY A 59 13.20 -9.44 9.74
N LEU A 60 12.07 -8.73 9.76
CA LEU A 60 11.56 -8.04 8.57
C LEU A 60 11.98 -6.58 8.60
N ALA A 61 12.97 -6.25 7.77
CA ALA A 61 13.46 -4.88 7.65
C ALA A 61 12.73 -4.19 6.50
N VAL A 62 11.60 -3.58 6.84
CA VAL A 62 10.79 -2.86 5.85
C VAL A 62 10.81 -1.37 6.18
N ASP A 63 10.72 -0.54 5.15
CA ASP A 63 10.63 0.89 5.37
C ASP A 63 9.18 1.29 5.65
N ARG A 64 9.00 2.53 6.06
CA ARG A 64 7.67 3.02 6.42
C ARG A 64 6.70 2.97 5.25
N GLY A 65 7.18 3.33 4.05
CA GLY A 65 6.32 3.29 2.86
C GLY A 65 5.81 1.90 2.57
N ARG A 66 6.69 0.89 2.65
CA ARG A 66 6.30 -0.49 2.43
C ARG A 66 5.27 -0.94 3.46
N LEU A 67 5.49 -0.60 4.71
CA LEU A 67 4.56 -0.97 5.78
C LEU A 67 3.20 -0.34 5.54
N VAL A 68 3.16 0.93 5.19
CA VAL A 68 1.89 1.63 4.94
C VAL A 68 1.17 1.03 3.74
N ARG A 69 1.89 0.74 2.66
CA ARG A 69 1.27 0.13 1.47
C ARG A 69 0.65 -1.21 1.79
N GLU A 70 1.33 -2.03 2.59
CA GLU A 70 0.77 -3.33 2.96
C GLU A 70 -0.45 -3.18 3.85
N ALA A 71 -0.45 -2.21 4.76
CA ALA A 71 -1.61 -1.94 5.59
C ALA A 71 -2.81 -1.52 4.74
N ILE A 72 -2.57 -0.69 3.73
CA ILE A 72 -3.61 -0.29 2.79
C ILE A 72 -4.17 -1.50 2.06
N HIS A 73 -3.30 -2.38 1.55
CA HIS A 73 -3.74 -3.60 0.86
C HIS A 73 -4.62 -4.46 1.75
N LEU A 74 -4.21 -4.64 2.99
CA LEU A 74 -4.98 -5.45 3.92
C LEU A 74 -6.36 -4.86 4.18
N ALA A 75 -6.43 -3.55 4.37
CA ALA A 75 -7.70 -2.88 4.64
C ALA A 75 -8.62 -2.95 3.44
N LEU A 76 -8.08 -2.72 2.24
CA LEU A 76 -8.88 -2.73 1.04
C LEU A 76 -9.37 -4.15 0.70
N GLU A 77 -8.53 -5.14 0.91
CA GLU A 77 -8.91 -6.53 0.68
C GLU A 77 -10.03 -6.95 1.64
N ASP A 78 -9.88 -6.58 2.90
CA ASP A 78 -10.90 -6.87 3.91
C ASP A 78 -12.25 -6.27 3.49
N ALA A 79 -12.24 -5.01 3.06
CA ALA A 79 -13.47 -4.35 2.62
C ALA A 79 -14.08 -5.03 1.41
N ALA A 80 -13.24 -5.46 0.45
CA ALA A 80 -13.71 -6.08 -0.76
C ALA A 80 -14.31 -7.47 -0.50
N VAL A 81 -13.69 -8.23 0.40
CA VAL A 81 -14.13 -9.61 0.66
C VAL A 81 -15.29 -9.63 1.65
N ASN A 82 -15.25 -8.84 2.68
CA ASN A 82 -16.20 -8.92 3.79
C ASN A 82 -17.24 -7.79 3.81
N GLY A 83 -17.09 -6.79 2.97
CA GLY A 83 -18.07 -5.73 2.82
C GLY A 83 -18.46 -5.09 4.14
N ALA A 84 -19.74 -5.11 4.43
CA ALA A 84 -20.27 -4.49 5.64
C ALA A 84 -19.72 -5.13 6.92
N GLU A 85 -19.25 -6.36 6.83
CA GLU A 85 -18.68 -7.07 7.97
C GLU A 85 -17.19 -6.85 8.13
N SER A 86 -16.58 -6.11 7.23
CA SER A 86 -15.15 -5.84 7.32
C SER A 86 -14.82 -4.97 8.53
N ALA A 87 -13.62 -5.15 9.06
CA ALA A 87 -13.14 -4.31 10.14
C ALA A 87 -13.09 -2.84 9.71
N LEU A 88 -12.73 -2.60 8.46
CA LEU A 88 -12.66 -1.25 7.94
C LEU A 88 -14.01 -0.54 8.00
N VAL A 89 -15.05 -1.19 7.45
CA VAL A 89 -16.39 -0.59 7.43
C VAL A 89 -16.92 -0.39 8.85
N ARG A 90 -16.69 -1.36 9.71
CA ARG A 90 -17.17 -1.25 11.09
C ARG A 90 -16.51 -0.09 11.83
N ARG A 91 -15.19 0.09 11.63
CA ARG A 91 -14.51 1.21 12.26
C ARG A 91 -14.99 2.55 11.71
N LEU A 92 -15.23 2.63 10.40
CA LEU A 92 -15.72 3.86 9.79
C LEU A 92 -17.14 4.20 10.27
N ASN A 93 -17.97 3.18 10.48
CA ASN A 93 -19.31 3.40 11.00
C ASN A 93 -19.32 3.82 12.46
N ALA A 94 -18.30 3.44 13.21
CA ALA A 94 -18.23 3.74 14.64
C ALA A 94 -17.72 5.14 14.93
N SER A 95 -17.14 5.81 13.96
CA SER A 95 -16.52 7.11 14.20
C SER A 95 -17.43 8.31 13.96
#